data_36ead9615be0627b8016ccc5b212f091
#
_entry.id   36ead9615be0627b8016ccc5b212f091
#
_cell.length_a   1.000
_cell.length_b   1.000
_cell.length_c   1.000
_cell.angle_alpha   90.00
_cell.angle_beta   90.00
_cell.angle_gamma   90.00
#
_symmetry.space_group_name_H-M   'P 1'
#
loop_
_entity.id
_entity.type
_entity.pdbx_description
1 polymer ?
#
loop_
_entity_poly.entity_id
_entity_poly.type
_entity_poly.pdbx_seq_one_letter_code
_entity_poly.pdbx_strand_id
1 'polypeptide(L)'
;MELTLRKVYDFALNTPLDEISFILETARLNKAAAERSFEGNYGHGLGKMLRGTYEHKVMGDSVFSHILSYTSGACDARMAGAMIPVMSNSGSGNQGISATLPVLVFAEENDKSEEELIRALMLSHLTVIYIKQSLGRLSALCGCVVAATGSSCGITWLMGGTYDQVAYAVQNMIANLTGMICDGAKPSCALKVTTGVSTAVLSAIMAMENRCVTSVEGIIDEDVDQSIRNLTKICLLYTSPSPRDSTSSR
;
A
#
# COMPACT_ATOMS: atom_id res chain seq x y z
N MET A 1 -11.90 -6.76 22.62
CA MET A 1 -10.61 -6.02 22.74
C MET A 1 -10.40 -5.28 21.42
N GLU A 2 -10.29 -3.95 21.47
CA GLU A 2 -10.15 -3.12 20.28
C GLU A 2 -8.78 -3.35 19.59
N LEU A 3 -8.73 -3.44 18.27
CA LEU A 3 -7.50 -3.52 17.49
C LEU A 3 -6.86 -2.12 17.44
N THR A 4 -5.53 -2.06 17.53
CA THR A 4 -4.73 -0.85 17.45
C THR A 4 -3.50 -1.09 16.57
N LEU A 5 -2.88 -0.01 16.08
CA LEU A 5 -1.64 -0.13 15.31
C LEU A 5 -0.53 -0.81 16.11
N ARG A 6 -0.45 -0.54 17.42
CA ARG A 6 0.51 -1.20 18.33
C ARG A 6 0.34 -2.72 18.34
N LYS A 7 -0.88 -3.20 18.44
CA LYS A 7 -1.15 -4.66 18.42
C LYS A 7 -0.81 -5.29 17.08
N VAL A 8 -1.07 -4.59 15.98
CA VAL A 8 -0.67 -5.01 14.64
C VAL A 8 0.85 -5.15 14.55
N TYR A 9 1.57 -4.14 15.01
CA TYR A 9 3.03 -4.10 15.04
C TYR A 9 3.60 -5.24 15.88
N ASP A 10 3.14 -5.35 17.14
CA ASP A 10 3.63 -6.38 18.07
C ASP A 10 3.34 -7.79 17.55
N PHE A 11 2.19 -8.02 16.95
CA PHE A 11 1.87 -9.31 16.32
C PHE A 11 2.82 -9.63 15.16
N ALA A 12 3.00 -8.70 14.24
CA ALA A 12 3.86 -8.91 13.06
C ALA A 12 5.31 -9.24 13.45
N LEU A 13 5.81 -8.65 14.53
CA LEU A 13 7.21 -8.77 14.90
C LEU A 13 7.51 -9.91 15.89
N ASN A 14 6.53 -10.33 16.70
CA ASN A 14 6.76 -11.29 17.77
C ASN A 14 6.13 -12.67 17.53
N THR A 15 5.24 -12.79 16.53
CA THR A 15 4.63 -14.09 16.20
C THR A 15 5.69 -15.06 15.64
N PRO A 16 5.66 -16.34 16.00
CA PRO A 16 6.54 -17.35 15.42
C PRO A 16 6.44 -17.37 13.89
N LEU A 17 7.59 -17.52 13.21
CA LEU A 17 7.66 -17.42 11.75
C LEU A 17 6.81 -18.47 11.04
N ASP A 18 6.76 -19.69 11.56
CA ASP A 18 5.97 -20.78 11.01
C ASP A 18 4.46 -20.50 10.98
N GLU A 19 3.96 -19.64 11.88
CA GLU A 19 2.57 -19.20 11.89
C GLU A 19 2.26 -18.12 10.85
N ILE A 20 3.26 -17.34 10.41
CA ILE A 20 3.07 -16.18 9.54
C ILE A 20 3.77 -16.28 8.17
N SER A 21 4.58 -17.32 7.94
CA SER A 21 5.33 -17.50 6.69
C SER A 21 4.45 -17.66 5.45
N PHE A 22 3.17 -18.03 5.61
CA PHE A 22 2.20 -18.09 4.52
C PHE A 22 2.05 -16.75 3.78
N ILE A 23 2.44 -15.63 4.41
CA ILE A 23 2.37 -14.31 3.78
C ILE A 23 3.27 -14.20 2.54
N LEU A 24 4.31 -15.03 2.41
CA LEU A 24 5.17 -15.08 1.23
C LEU A 24 4.41 -15.43 -0.05
N GLU A 25 3.27 -16.10 0.05
CA GLU A 25 2.42 -16.37 -1.11
C GLU A 25 1.91 -15.07 -1.76
N THR A 26 1.75 -14.00 -0.98
CA THR A 26 1.39 -12.68 -1.50
C THR A 26 2.49 -12.13 -2.41
N ALA A 27 3.74 -12.29 -2.00
CA ALA A 27 4.92 -11.89 -2.78
C ALA A 27 5.01 -12.69 -4.07
N ARG A 28 4.92 -14.02 -3.99
CA ARG A 28 5.00 -14.91 -5.15
C ARG A 28 3.95 -14.58 -6.21
N LEU A 29 2.68 -14.46 -5.83
CA LEU A 29 1.59 -14.21 -6.78
C LEU A 29 1.64 -12.80 -7.37
N ASN A 30 1.87 -11.79 -6.54
CA ASN A 30 1.83 -10.42 -7.01
C ASN A 30 3.07 -10.05 -7.83
N LYS A 31 4.25 -10.64 -7.53
CA LYS A 31 5.46 -10.50 -8.35
C LYS A 31 5.26 -11.11 -9.74
N ALA A 32 4.70 -12.31 -9.81
CA ALA A 32 4.39 -12.95 -11.08
C ALA A 32 3.45 -12.10 -11.97
N ALA A 33 2.49 -11.39 -11.35
CA ALA A 33 1.60 -10.49 -12.07
C ALA A 33 2.36 -9.26 -12.64
N ALA A 34 3.32 -8.72 -11.89
CA ALA A 34 4.18 -7.65 -12.39
C ALA A 34 5.05 -8.11 -13.56
N GLU A 35 5.73 -9.24 -13.40
CA GLU A 35 6.58 -9.84 -14.44
C GLU A 35 5.78 -10.13 -15.72
N ARG A 36 4.57 -10.66 -15.57
CA ARG A 36 3.67 -10.88 -16.71
C ARG A 36 3.35 -9.58 -17.46
N SER A 37 3.22 -8.45 -16.74
CA SER A 37 2.97 -7.16 -17.37
C SER A 37 4.14 -6.68 -18.24
N PHE A 38 5.35 -7.05 -17.89
CA PHE A 38 6.55 -6.68 -18.65
C PHE A 38 6.68 -7.45 -19.97
N GLU A 39 6.11 -8.64 -20.07
CA GLU A 39 6.12 -9.47 -21.27
C GLU A 39 5.02 -9.08 -22.27
N GLY A 40 3.86 -8.61 -21.78
CA GLY A 40 2.67 -8.33 -22.57
C GLY A 40 2.36 -6.85 -22.78
N ASN A 41 1.21 -6.58 -23.38
CA ASN A 41 0.62 -5.25 -23.50
C ASN A 41 -0.65 -5.20 -22.64
N TYR A 42 -0.56 -4.61 -21.47
CA TYR A 42 -1.63 -4.54 -20.48
C TYR A 42 -1.89 -3.11 -20.05
N GLY A 43 -3.17 -2.73 -19.97
CA GLY A 43 -3.61 -1.43 -19.48
C GLY A 43 -2.96 -0.28 -20.23
N HIS A 44 -2.41 0.66 -19.49
CA HIS A 44 -1.63 1.78 -20.04
C HIS A 44 -0.14 1.46 -20.19
N GLY A 45 0.30 0.26 -19.78
CA GLY A 45 1.70 -0.14 -19.80
C GLY A 45 2.59 0.69 -18.88
N LEU A 46 2.02 1.24 -17.80
CA LEU A 46 2.73 2.14 -16.91
C LEU A 46 3.95 1.48 -16.27
N GLY A 47 3.80 0.21 -15.83
CA GLY A 47 4.92 -0.55 -15.28
C GLY A 47 6.08 -0.71 -16.26
N LYS A 48 5.79 -0.98 -17.55
CA LYS A 48 6.81 -1.04 -18.61
C LYS A 48 7.44 0.32 -18.89
N MET A 49 6.61 1.36 -18.95
CA MET A 49 7.06 2.73 -19.21
C MET A 49 8.04 3.20 -18.14
N LEU A 50 7.81 2.83 -16.88
CA LEU A 50 8.68 3.14 -15.74
C LEU A 50 10.00 2.34 -15.72
N ARG A 51 10.28 1.55 -16.77
CA ARG A 51 11.56 0.84 -17.02
C ARG A 51 12.22 1.31 -18.32
N GLY A 52 11.77 2.41 -18.85
CA GLY A 52 12.20 2.90 -20.16
C GLY A 52 13.23 4.03 -20.09
N THR A 53 13.60 4.51 -21.27
CA THR A 53 14.66 5.53 -21.43
C THR A 53 14.30 6.87 -20.76
N TYR A 54 13.03 7.26 -20.77
CA TYR A 54 12.60 8.54 -20.17
C TYR A 54 12.60 8.48 -18.65
N GLU A 55 12.24 7.32 -18.09
CA GLU A 55 12.30 7.08 -16.65
C GLU A 55 13.74 7.23 -16.15
N HIS A 56 14.71 6.59 -16.79
CA HIS A 56 16.12 6.71 -16.44
C HIS A 56 16.63 8.16 -16.43
N LYS A 57 16.09 9.02 -17.29
CA LYS A 57 16.46 10.45 -17.33
C LYS A 57 15.85 11.25 -16.18
N VAL A 58 14.73 10.82 -15.63
CA VAL A 58 13.97 11.57 -14.62
C VAL A 58 14.20 11.03 -13.21
N MET A 59 14.15 9.71 -13.03
CA MET A 59 14.21 9.05 -11.73
C MET A 59 15.50 8.26 -11.51
N GLY A 60 16.23 7.93 -12.56
CA GLY A 60 17.38 7.03 -12.53
C GLY A 60 16.98 5.58 -12.32
N ASP A 61 17.95 4.68 -12.40
CA ASP A 61 17.79 3.26 -12.04
C ASP A 61 17.91 3.15 -10.52
N SER A 62 16.78 3.06 -9.83
CA SER A 62 16.72 3.16 -8.38
C SER A 62 15.67 2.24 -7.78
N VAL A 63 15.83 1.88 -6.52
CA VAL A 63 14.83 1.15 -5.73
C VAL A 63 13.45 1.81 -5.85
N PHE A 64 13.40 3.13 -5.85
CA PHE A 64 12.15 3.88 -5.99
C PHE A 64 11.47 3.62 -7.33
N SER A 65 12.21 3.73 -8.44
CA SER A 65 11.66 3.48 -9.78
C SER A 65 11.21 2.02 -9.95
N HIS A 66 11.95 1.08 -9.38
CA HIS A 66 11.58 -0.35 -9.40
C HIS A 66 10.31 -0.63 -8.59
N ILE A 67 10.17 -0.05 -7.40
CA ILE A 67 8.93 -0.14 -6.60
C ILE A 67 7.73 0.34 -7.44
N LEU A 68 7.83 1.50 -8.07
CA LEU A 68 6.75 2.05 -8.90
C LEU A 68 6.45 1.15 -10.10
N SER A 69 7.48 0.68 -10.80
CA SER A 69 7.34 -0.17 -11.97
C SER A 69 6.65 -1.50 -11.67
N TYR A 70 7.14 -2.24 -10.68
CA TYR A 70 6.54 -3.53 -10.31
C TYR A 70 5.10 -3.37 -9.84
N THR A 71 4.83 -2.39 -9.00
CA THR A 71 3.50 -2.21 -8.42
C THR A 71 2.47 -1.76 -9.46
N SER A 72 2.83 -0.79 -10.31
CA SER A 72 1.94 -0.37 -11.40
C SER A 72 1.80 -1.45 -12.47
N GLY A 73 2.85 -2.20 -12.78
CA GLY A 73 2.81 -3.31 -13.75
C GLY A 73 1.84 -4.41 -13.34
N ALA A 74 1.90 -4.86 -12.09
CA ALA A 74 0.92 -5.83 -11.58
C ALA A 74 -0.52 -5.31 -11.67
N CYS A 75 -0.71 -4.01 -11.39
CA CYS A 75 -2.01 -3.37 -11.56
C CYS A 75 -2.43 -3.29 -13.04
N ASP A 76 -1.53 -2.94 -13.96
CA ASP A 76 -1.79 -2.95 -15.41
C ASP A 76 -2.26 -4.33 -15.87
N ALA A 77 -1.53 -5.40 -15.52
CA ALA A 77 -1.88 -6.77 -15.87
C ALA A 77 -3.27 -7.15 -15.32
N ARG A 78 -3.49 -6.93 -14.03
CA ARG A 78 -4.77 -7.25 -13.39
C ARG A 78 -5.95 -6.49 -13.99
N MET A 79 -5.82 -5.19 -14.17
CA MET A 79 -6.92 -4.34 -14.64
C MET A 79 -7.23 -4.51 -16.12
N ALA A 80 -6.28 -5.04 -16.89
CA ALA A 80 -6.49 -5.43 -18.29
C ALA A 80 -7.01 -6.87 -18.44
N GLY A 81 -7.26 -7.59 -17.34
CA GLY A 81 -7.82 -8.94 -17.39
C GLY A 81 -6.80 -10.04 -17.74
N ALA A 82 -5.52 -9.84 -17.44
CA ALA A 82 -4.53 -10.90 -17.58
C ALA A 82 -4.97 -12.15 -16.81
N MET A 83 -4.84 -13.32 -17.45
CA MET A 83 -5.19 -14.62 -16.85
C MET A 83 -4.08 -15.06 -15.88
N ILE A 84 -3.95 -14.33 -14.78
CA ILE A 84 -2.97 -14.58 -13.73
C ILE A 84 -3.59 -14.27 -12.37
N PRO A 85 -3.37 -15.13 -11.35
CA PRO A 85 -3.86 -14.87 -10.02
C PRO A 85 -3.07 -13.74 -9.37
N VAL A 86 -3.76 -12.94 -8.55
CA VAL A 86 -3.15 -11.97 -7.64
C VAL A 86 -3.67 -12.19 -6.23
N MET A 87 -2.82 -12.04 -5.25
CA MET A 87 -3.26 -12.05 -3.86
C MET A 87 -3.95 -10.73 -3.53
N SER A 88 -5.17 -10.83 -3.02
CA SER A 88 -5.95 -9.67 -2.60
C SER A 88 -5.72 -9.31 -1.12
N ASN A 89 -6.02 -8.07 -0.76
CA ASN A 89 -6.22 -7.65 0.62
C ASN A 89 -7.56 -6.92 0.72
N SER A 90 -8.31 -7.19 1.78
CA SER A 90 -9.61 -6.54 2.06
C SER A 90 -10.59 -6.55 0.85
N GLY A 91 -10.58 -7.65 0.09
CA GLY A 91 -11.47 -7.85 -1.05
C GLY A 91 -11.05 -7.17 -2.35
N SER A 92 -9.82 -6.66 -2.46
CA SER A 92 -9.31 -6.03 -3.68
C SER A 92 -7.90 -6.51 -4.02
N GLY A 93 -7.70 -6.98 -5.28
CA GLY A 93 -6.38 -7.36 -5.78
C GLY A 93 -5.42 -6.19 -5.84
N ASN A 94 -5.87 -4.99 -6.24
CA ASN A 94 -5.00 -3.81 -6.24
C ASN A 94 -4.56 -3.40 -4.84
N GLN A 95 -5.37 -3.65 -3.81
CA GLN A 95 -4.93 -3.46 -2.42
C GLN A 95 -3.86 -4.48 -2.03
N GLY A 96 -4.03 -5.75 -2.41
CA GLY A 96 -3.00 -6.76 -2.20
C GLY A 96 -1.69 -6.43 -2.90
N ILE A 97 -1.75 -6.01 -4.16
CA ILE A 97 -0.60 -5.56 -4.96
C ILE A 97 0.13 -4.40 -4.24
N SER A 98 -0.62 -3.36 -3.83
CA SER A 98 -0.04 -2.17 -3.18
C SER A 98 0.52 -2.44 -1.78
N ALA A 99 -0.04 -3.41 -1.06
CA ALA A 99 0.48 -3.82 0.25
C ALA A 99 1.72 -4.72 0.14
N THR A 100 1.88 -5.43 -0.97
CA THR A 100 2.94 -6.45 -1.15
C THR A 100 4.17 -5.91 -1.87
N LEU A 101 3.99 -5.42 -3.09
CA LEU A 101 5.10 -5.22 -4.02
C LEU A 101 6.09 -4.13 -3.59
N PRO A 102 5.67 -2.99 -3.00
CA PRO A 102 6.64 -2.02 -2.50
C PRO A 102 7.55 -2.58 -1.42
N VAL A 103 7.01 -3.41 -0.53
CA VAL A 103 7.75 -4.07 0.55
C VAL A 103 8.71 -5.12 -0.02
N LEU A 104 8.23 -5.96 -0.93
CA LEU A 104 9.02 -7.00 -1.57
C LEU A 104 10.20 -6.41 -2.35
N VAL A 105 9.94 -5.45 -3.24
CA VAL A 105 11.00 -4.84 -4.07
C VAL A 105 12.02 -4.13 -3.18
N PHE A 106 11.57 -3.39 -2.15
CA PHE A 106 12.48 -2.77 -1.21
C PHE A 106 13.36 -3.79 -0.49
N ALA A 107 12.79 -4.90 -0.04
CA ALA A 107 13.52 -5.95 0.67
C ALA A 107 14.55 -6.64 -0.25
N GLU A 108 14.17 -7.01 -1.47
CA GLU A 108 15.06 -7.64 -2.44
C GLU A 108 16.24 -6.72 -2.83
N GLU A 109 15.99 -5.46 -3.08
CA GLU A 109 17.00 -4.47 -3.50
C GLU A 109 17.94 -4.02 -2.37
N ASN A 110 17.58 -4.32 -1.11
CA ASN A 110 18.39 -4.01 0.06
C ASN A 110 18.87 -5.26 0.80
N ASP A 111 18.92 -6.42 0.12
CA ASP A 111 19.43 -7.70 0.63
C ASP A 111 18.86 -8.10 2.00
N LYS A 112 17.55 -7.85 2.22
CA LYS A 112 16.88 -8.22 3.46
C LYS A 112 16.63 -9.73 3.53
N SER A 113 16.74 -10.27 4.73
CA SER A 113 16.48 -11.68 4.98
C SER A 113 15.01 -12.06 4.74
N GLU A 114 14.75 -13.34 4.51
CA GLU A 114 13.38 -13.86 4.38
C GLU A 114 12.54 -13.57 5.63
N GLU A 115 13.12 -13.68 6.83
CA GLU A 115 12.44 -13.31 8.07
C GLU A 115 12.02 -11.84 8.08
N GLU A 116 12.92 -10.92 7.72
CA GLU A 116 12.60 -9.49 7.64
C GLU A 116 11.48 -9.25 6.62
N LEU A 117 11.53 -9.92 5.47
CA LEU A 117 10.46 -9.81 4.46
C LEU A 117 9.12 -10.31 4.99
N ILE A 118 9.07 -11.49 5.63
CA ILE A 118 7.85 -12.05 6.23
C ILE A 118 7.23 -11.07 7.22
N ARG A 119 8.02 -10.55 8.15
CA ARG A 119 7.55 -9.61 9.17
C ARG A 119 7.07 -8.29 8.58
N ALA A 120 7.80 -7.74 7.63
CA ALA A 120 7.42 -6.50 6.94
C ALA A 120 6.13 -6.66 6.11
N LEU A 121 5.96 -7.79 5.41
CA LEU A 121 4.73 -8.10 4.69
C LEU A 121 3.56 -8.28 5.65
N MET A 122 3.76 -8.97 6.76
CA MET A 122 2.73 -9.15 7.77
C MET A 122 2.30 -7.80 8.36
N LEU A 123 3.26 -6.95 8.74
CA LEU A 123 2.99 -5.59 9.22
C LEU A 123 2.19 -4.79 8.19
N SER A 124 2.62 -4.81 6.93
CA SER A 124 1.95 -4.11 5.83
C SER A 124 0.50 -4.59 5.67
N HIS A 125 0.29 -5.88 5.51
CA HIS A 125 -1.03 -6.44 5.25
C HIS A 125 -2.01 -6.26 6.41
N LEU A 126 -1.55 -6.45 7.64
CA LEU A 126 -2.39 -6.26 8.83
C LEU A 126 -2.73 -4.79 9.08
N THR A 127 -1.81 -3.86 8.78
CA THR A 127 -2.10 -2.42 8.83
C THR A 127 -3.23 -2.06 7.85
N VAL A 128 -3.19 -2.59 6.62
CA VAL A 128 -4.28 -2.39 5.64
C VAL A 128 -5.61 -2.92 6.17
N ILE A 129 -5.62 -4.14 6.70
CA ILE A 129 -6.83 -4.75 7.26
C ILE A 129 -7.37 -3.90 8.40
N TYR A 130 -6.49 -3.43 9.30
CA TYR A 130 -6.87 -2.60 10.43
C TYR A 130 -7.54 -1.28 9.97
N ILE A 131 -6.92 -0.55 9.05
CA ILE A 131 -7.49 0.68 8.51
C ILE A 131 -8.82 0.40 7.79
N LYS A 132 -8.89 -0.68 7.01
CA LYS A 132 -10.10 -1.06 6.29
C LYS A 132 -11.25 -1.51 7.19
N GLN A 133 -10.97 -2.08 8.34
CA GLN A 133 -12.01 -2.37 9.34
C GLN A 133 -12.69 -1.11 9.84
N SER A 134 -11.93 -0.03 10.03
CA SER A 134 -12.46 1.28 10.41
C SER A 134 -13.26 1.94 9.29
N LEU A 135 -12.74 1.89 8.05
CA LEU A 135 -13.37 2.52 6.86
C LEU A 135 -14.60 1.78 6.32
N GLY A 136 -14.78 0.51 6.71
CA GLY A 136 -15.82 -0.35 6.15
C GLY A 136 -15.45 -0.93 4.78
N ARG A 137 -16.28 -1.87 4.31
CA ARG A 137 -16.05 -2.58 3.03
C ARG A 137 -16.10 -1.66 1.82
N LEU A 138 -17.05 -0.73 1.81
CA LEU A 138 -17.30 0.22 0.75
C LEU A 138 -17.01 1.62 1.30
N SER A 139 -15.91 2.21 0.86
CA SER A 139 -15.61 3.60 1.16
C SER A 139 -15.30 4.32 -0.15
N ALA A 140 -15.63 5.60 -0.22
CA ALA A 140 -15.28 6.41 -1.38
C ALA A 140 -13.77 6.70 -1.45
N LEU A 141 -13.02 6.52 -0.36
CA LEU A 141 -11.56 6.61 -0.39
C LEU A 141 -10.97 5.47 -1.24
N CYS A 142 -9.99 5.78 -2.06
CA CYS A 142 -9.32 4.80 -2.89
C CYS A 142 -8.63 3.73 -2.03
N GLY A 143 -9.05 2.46 -2.18
CA GLY A 143 -8.47 1.36 -1.41
C GLY A 143 -6.99 1.13 -1.65
N CYS A 144 -6.48 1.45 -2.85
CA CYS A 144 -5.05 1.32 -3.16
C CYS A 144 -4.20 2.27 -2.32
N VAL A 145 -4.74 3.45 -2.02
CA VAL A 145 -4.10 4.46 -1.16
C VAL A 145 -4.00 3.97 0.28
N VAL A 146 -5.08 3.37 0.78
CA VAL A 146 -5.08 2.75 2.11
C VAL A 146 -4.04 1.62 2.18
N ALA A 147 -3.96 0.81 1.13
CA ALA A 147 -3.00 -0.29 1.05
C ALA A 147 -1.54 0.20 0.97
N ALA A 148 -1.30 1.34 0.32
CA ALA A 148 0.02 1.98 0.30
C ALA A 148 0.46 2.45 1.71
N THR A 149 -0.48 2.78 2.60
CA THR A 149 -0.14 3.05 4.01
C THR A 149 0.47 1.84 4.69
N GLY A 150 -0.04 0.64 4.42
CA GLY A 150 0.56 -0.60 4.91
C GLY A 150 1.98 -0.80 4.40
N SER A 151 2.22 -0.62 3.11
CA SER A 151 3.58 -0.74 2.55
C SER A 151 4.54 0.33 3.09
N SER A 152 4.06 1.54 3.39
CA SER A 152 4.87 2.55 4.08
C SER A 152 5.35 2.06 5.44
N CYS A 153 4.47 1.40 6.22
CA CYS A 153 4.86 0.79 7.49
C CYS A 153 5.93 -0.30 7.32
N GLY A 154 5.73 -1.20 6.35
CA GLY A 154 6.69 -2.28 6.05
C GLY A 154 8.05 -1.75 5.65
N ILE A 155 8.11 -0.75 4.77
CA ILE A 155 9.35 -0.11 4.31
C ILE A 155 10.03 0.62 5.48
N THR A 156 9.29 1.38 6.30
CA THR A 156 9.82 2.06 7.47
C THR A 156 10.51 1.07 8.41
N TRP A 157 9.86 -0.05 8.69
CA TRP A 157 10.45 -1.09 9.55
C TRP A 157 11.69 -1.74 8.92
N LEU A 158 11.66 -2.05 7.61
CA LEU A 158 12.83 -2.59 6.90
C LEU A 158 14.03 -1.65 6.87
N MET A 159 13.81 -0.34 6.97
CA MET A 159 14.88 0.65 7.15
C MET A 159 15.42 0.69 8.60
N GLY A 160 14.91 -0.14 9.50
CA GLY A 160 15.28 -0.17 10.92
C GLY A 160 14.43 0.77 11.80
N GLY A 161 13.28 1.21 11.31
CA GLY A 161 12.38 2.10 12.01
C GLY A 161 11.73 1.49 13.25
N THR A 162 11.55 2.31 14.27
CA THR A 162 10.83 1.99 15.51
C THR A 162 9.32 2.00 15.29
N TYR A 163 8.56 1.57 16.31
CA TYR A 163 7.10 1.72 16.28
C TYR A 163 6.64 3.17 16.10
N ASP A 164 7.29 4.12 16.75
CA ASP A 164 6.91 5.54 16.65
C ASP A 164 7.12 6.04 15.21
N GLN A 165 8.20 5.63 14.56
CA GLN A 165 8.43 5.95 13.14
C GLN A 165 7.42 5.26 12.22
N VAL A 166 6.99 4.04 12.52
CA VAL A 166 5.89 3.39 11.78
C VAL A 166 4.58 4.17 11.98
N ALA A 167 4.29 4.66 13.18
CA ALA A 167 3.12 5.51 13.44
C ALA A 167 3.22 6.83 12.66
N TYR A 168 4.38 7.47 12.61
CA TYR A 168 4.63 8.67 11.81
C TYR A 168 4.39 8.42 10.32
N ALA A 169 4.83 7.28 9.80
CA ALA A 169 4.56 6.92 8.41
C ALA A 169 3.05 6.85 8.11
N VAL A 170 2.25 6.27 9.02
CA VAL A 170 0.79 6.23 8.88
C VAL A 170 0.19 7.65 8.89
N GLN A 171 0.59 8.50 9.82
CA GLN A 171 0.09 9.88 9.92
C GLN A 171 0.46 10.71 8.69
N ASN A 172 1.71 10.59 8.19
CA ASN A 172 2.15 11.24 6.95
C ASN A 172 1.34 10.77 5.74
N MET A 173 1.03 9.48 5.65
CA MET A 173 0.20 8.91 4.60
C MET A 173 -1.23 9.45 4.66
N ILE A 174 -1.84 9.50 5.83
CA ILE A 174 -3.19 10.05 6.03
C ILE A 174 -3.24 11.51 5.60
N ALA A 175 -2.29 12.32 6.06
CA ALA A 175 -2.24 13.74 5.71
C ALA A 175 -2.14 14.00 4.20
N ASN A 176 -1.39 13.17 3.49
CA ASN A 176 -1.16 13.34 2.05
C ASN A 176 -2.31 12.81 1.19
N LEU A 177 -2.84 11.63 1.52
CA LEU A 177 -3.72 10.89 0.62
C LEU A 177 -5.22 11.02 0.96
N THR A 178 -5.57 11.72 2.02
CA THR A 178 -6.96 12.07 2.32
C THR A 178 -7.54 12.91 1.19
N GLY A 179 -8.57 12.39 0.53
CA GLY A 179 -9.20 13.06 -0.62
C GLY A 179 -9.03 12.33 -1.95
N MET A 180 -8.20 11.29 -2.04
CA MET A 180 -8.15 10.47 -3.25
C MET A 180 -9.38 9.55 -3.34
N ILE A 181 -10.35 9.96 -4.14
CA ILE A 181 -11.65 9.29 -4.28
C ILE A 181 -11.56 8.14 -5.28
N CYS A 182 -12.26 7.04 -4.98
CA CYS A 182 -12.44 5.90 -5.87
C CYS A 182 -13.63 6.16 -6.82
N ASP A 183 -13.36 6.14 -8.11
CA ASP A 183 -14.35 6.30 -9.19
C ASP A 183 -14.57 5.00 -9.99
N GLY A 184 -14.32 3.86 -9.38
CA GLY A 184 -14.50 2.53 -9.96
C GLY A 184 -13.18 1.87 -10.39
N ALA A 185 -13.25 0.54 -10.61
CA ALA A 185 -12.11 -0.27 -11.04
C ALA A 185 -11.91 -0.15 -12.56
N LYS A 186 -10.72 0.28 -12.98
CA LYS A 186 -10.40 0.55 -14.39
C LYS A 186 -8.88 0.57 -14.62
N PRO A 187 -8.40 0.47 -15.88
CA PRO A 187 -6.96 0.46 -16.17
C PRO A 187 -6.19 1.63 -15.56
N SER A 188 -6.79 2.84 -15.50
CA SER A 188 -6.15 4.00 -14.86
C SER A 188 -5.95 3.87 -13.34
N CYS A 189 -6.42 2.80 -12.71
CA CYS A 189 -6.05 2.50 -11.32
C CYS A 189 -4.54 2.34 -11.13
N ALA A 190 -3.80 1.93 -12.17
CA ALA A 190 -2.34 1.89 -12.13
C ALA A 190 -1.72 3.25 -11.77
N LEU A 191 -2.28 4.36 -12.27
CA LEU A 191 -1.84 5.72 -11.91
C LEU A 191 -2.07 6.03 -10.43
N LYS A 192 -3.25 5.67 -9.89
CA LYS A 192 -3.55 5.87 -8.46
C LYS A 192 -2.68 4.99 -7.55
N VAL A 193 -2.38 3.77 -7.99
CA VAL A 193 -1.42 2.88 -7.31
C VAL A 193 -0.04 3.53 -7.26
N THR A 194 0.46 4.03 -8.39
CA THR A 194 1.76 4.71 -8.46
C THR A 194 1.81 5.92 -7.54
N THR A 195 0.78 6.77 -7.53
CA THR A 195 0.69 7.91 -6.60
C THR A 195 0.74 7.47 -5.14
N GLY A 196 -0.09 6.47 -4.77
CA GLY A 196 -0.12 5.97 -3.40
C GLY A 196 1.21 5.39 -2.95
N VAL A 197 1.86 4.62 -3.83
CA VAL A 197 3.12 3.94 -3.51
C VAL A 197 4.30 4.92 -3.49
N SER A 198 4.34 5.91 -4.38
CA SER A 198 5.36 6.97 -4.29
C SER A 198 5.24 7.75 -2.98
N THR A 199 4.02 8.07 -2.56
CA THR A 199 3.76 8.71 -1.26
C THR A 199 4.18 7.79 -0.10
N ALA A 200 3.98 6.48 -0.21
CA ALA A 200 4.39 5.52 0.82
C ALA A 200 5.90 5.55 1.08
N VAL A 201 6.70 5.59 0.02
CA VAL A 201 8.16 5.69 0.14
C VAL A 201 8.57 7.03 0.76
N LEU A 202 7.99 8.13 0.30
CA LEU A 202 8.29 9.46 0.85
C LEU A 202 7.89 9.57 2.33
N SER A 203 6.72 9.04 2.70
CA SER A 203 6.26 9.02 4.09
C SER A 203 7.15 8.18 5.00
N ALA A 204 7.67 7.06 4.49
CA ALA A 204 8.63 6.24 5.21
C ALA A 204 9.97 6.98 5.42
N ILE A 205 10.49 7.65 4.40
CA ILE A 205 11.72 8.45 4.52
C ILE A 205 11.54 9.58 5.53
N MET A 206 10.42 10.32 5.48
CA MET A 206 10.11 11.37 6.47
C MET A 206 10.07 10.80 7.89
N ALA A 207 9.44 9.65 8.07
CA ALA A 207 9.33 8.99 9.36
C ALA A 207 10.71 8.57 9.92
N MET A 208 11.60 8.06 9.06
CA MET A 208 12.97 7.72 9.46
C MET A 208 13.78 8.94 9.93
N GLU A 209 13.50 10.11 9.39
CA GLU A 209 14.07 11.40 9.85
C GLU A 209 13.33 11.99 11.07
N ASN A 210 12.44 11.20 11.71
CA ASN A 210 11.57 11.63 12.82
C ASN A 210 10.69 12.84 12.46
N ARG A 211 10.28 12.94 11.20
CA ARG A 211 9.37 13.98 10.71
C ARG A 211 7.96 13.42 10.54
N CYS A 212 7.03 14.07 11.21
CA CYS A 212 5.61 13.73 11.16
C CYS A 212 4.76 15.00 10.99
N VAL A 213 3.68 14.88 10.25
CA VAL A 213 2.62 15.91 10.22
C VAL A 213 2.02 16.02 11.62
N THR A 214 1.88 17.24 12.10
CA THR A 214 1.51 17.51 13.49
C THR A 214 0.00 17.53 13.70
N SER A 215 -0.43 17.39 14.96
CA SER A 215 -1.84 17.40 15.35
C SER A 215 -2.56 18.75 15.15
N VAL A 216 -1.84 19.79 14.76
CA VAL A 216 -2.43 21.09 14.38
C VAL A 216 -2.76 21.16 12.88
N GLU A 217 -2.51 20.10 12.14
CA GLU A 217 -2.68 20.06 10.68
C GLU A 217 -3.83 19.10 10.29
N GLY A 218 -4.95 19.67 9.87
CA GLY A 218 -6.06 18.91 9.29
C GLY A 218 -6.69 17.90 10.25
N ILE A 219 -6.65 16.61 9.88
CA ILE A 219 -7.29 15.52 10.63
C ILE A 219 -6.32 14.69 11.47
N ILE A 220 -5.06 15.07 11.48
CA ILE A 220 -4.03 14.34 12.21
C ILE A 220 -4.19 14.58 13.71
N ASP A 221 -3.94 13.55 14.49
CA ASP A 221 -3.96 13.52 15.94
C ASP A 221 -2.61 13.01 16.45
N GLU A 222 -2.23 13.31 17.67
CA GLU A 222 -1.04 12.75 18.31
C GLU A 222 -1.13 11.22 18.42
N ASP A 223 -2.35 10.72 18.67
CA ASP A 223 -2.66 9.30 18.60
C ASP A 223 -2.90 8.86 17.14
N VAL A 224 -2.05 7.98 16.63
CA VAL A 224 -2.18 7.43 15.27
C VAL A 224 -3.50 6.70 15.05
N ASP A 225 -4.01 6.00 16.05
CA ASP A 225 -5.29 5.29 15.96
C ASP A 225 -6.46 6.29 15.87
N GLN A 226 -6.33 7.45 16.53
CA GLN A 226 -7.28 8.55 16.39
C GLN A 226 -7.21 9.19 15.00
N SER A 227 -6.02 9.35 14.41
CA SER A 227 -5.84 9.82 13.03
C SER A 227 -6.56 8.89 12.04
N ILE A 228 -6.47 7.57 12.22
CA ILE A 228 -7.19 6.57 11.42
C ILE A 228 -8.72 6.72 11.60
N ARG A 229 -9.18 6.93 12.82
CA ARG A 229 -10.60 7.19 13.09
C ARG A 229 -11.09 8.50 12.46
N ASN A 230 -10.27 9.54 12.48
CA ASN A 230 -10.59 10.82 11.83
C ASN A 230 -10.70 10.69 10.31
N LEU A 231 -9.80 9.91 9.68
CA LEU A 231 -9.89 9.57 8.26
C LEU A 231 -11.23 8.88 7.94
N THR A 232 -11.65 7.95 8.79
CA THR A 232 -12.96 7.27 8.64
C THR A 232 -14.12 8.26 8.73
N LYS A 233 -14.09 9.18 9.70
CA LYS A 233 -15.16 10.19 9.87
C LYS A 233 -15.28 11.08 8.64
N ILE A 234 -14.16 11.57 8.09
CA ILE A 234 -14.19 12.37 6.86
C ILE A 234 -14.77 11.56 5.70
N CYS A 235 -14.34 10.33 5.51
CA CYS A 235 -14.86 9.48 4.45
C CYS A 235 -16.37 9.28 4.55
N LEU A 236 -16.92 9.12 5.76
CA LEU A 236 -18.35 8.97 5.97
C LEU A 236 -19.13 10.28 5.78
N LEU A 237 -18.56 11.41 6.16
CA LEU A 237 -19.23 12.72 6.07
C LEU A 237 -19.30 13.27 4.63
N TYR A 238 -18.27 13.05 3.83
CA TYR A 238 -18.17 13.63 2.49
C TYR A 238 -18.49 12.66 1.36
N THR A 239 -18.81 11.41 1.67
CA THR A 239 -19.08 10.41 0.66
C THR A 239 -20.52 9.93 0.73
N SER A 240 -21.32 10.40 -0.19
CA SER A 240 -22.54 9.71 -0.65
C SER A 240 -22.18 8.30 -1.15
N PRO A 241 -23.16 7.39 -1.33
CA PRO A 241 -22.90 6.00 -1.72
C PRO A 241 -21.85 5.91 -2.82
N SER A 242 -20.86 5.05 -2.61
CA SER A 242 -19.77 4.81 -3.58
C SER A 242 -20.36 4.48 -4.95
N PRO A 243 -19.72 4.90 -6.06
CA PRO A 243 -20.09 4.44 -7.40
C PRO A 243 -20.19 2.91 -7.52
N ARG A 244 -19.58 2.14 -6.61
CA ARG A 244 -19.73 0.69 -6.53
C ARG A 244 -21.09 0.25 -6.01
N ASP A 245 -21.77 1.07 -5.20
CA ASP A 245 -23.08 0.74 -4.64
C ASP A 245 -24.19 0.92 -5.69
N SER A 246 -23.97 1.80 -6.66
CA SER A 246 -24.92 2.04 -7.76
C SER A 246 -24.90 0.95 -8.84
N THR A 247 -23.89 0.08 -8.87
CA THR A 247 -23.77 -1.00 -9.85
C THR A 247 -24.28 -2.35 -9.34
N SER A 248 -24.57 -2.48 -8.05
CA SER A 248 -25.10 -3.72 -7.46
C SER A 248 -26.62 -3.87 -7.57
N SER A 249 -27.31 -2.88 -8.14
CA SER A 249 -28.77 -2.87 -8.32
C SER A 249 -29.22 -2.93 -9.79
N ARG A 250 -28.38 -3.48 -10.69
CA ARG A 250 -28.78 -3.78 -12.07
C ARG A 250 -28.50 -5.22 -12.42
#